data_f95bc3b9450174d5a18543ccd42e4bf2
#
_entry.id   f95bc3b9450174d5a18543ccd42e4bf2
#
_cell.length_a   1.000
_cell.length_b   1.000
_cell.length_c   1.000
_cell.angle_alpha   90.00
_cell.angle_beta   90.00
_cell.angle_gamma   90.00
#
_symmetry.space_group_name_H-M   'P 1'
#
loop_
_entity.id
_entity.type
_entity.pdbx_description
1 polymer ?
#
loop_
_entity_poly.entity_id
_entity_poly.type
_entity_poly.pdbx_seq_one_letter_code
_entity_poly.pdbx_strand_id
1 'polypeptide(L)'
;MMKRERCLAADLRKILYLGATVGLTLALMFGRAVAEQSTEDLAAAAQNPVAAMYSLPFQNNIYGGVGPQHNSTANVLNIQPVIPITVGDWNIISRTIAPIIYLPSLSTGPSEIVEQSLFNKSHFGLGDINQTFYFSPAKASELIWGIGPSFNLPTATATPLGSAKFSMGPAAVALTMPKPWVIGTLVRQLWSVIGPSDRPNVSQLLLQPFVNYNMAEGWYLVSSPIITANWEASSNRWALPIGGGFGKIFRIGEQPMNASLQAFDYVKSPTDGPRWAVRAQLQFLFPR
;
A
#
# COMPACT_ATOMS: atom_id res chain seq x y z
N MET A 1 -27.56 13.04 -20.81
CA MET A 1 -26.91 11.87 -20.20
C MET A 1 -25.69 11.42 -21.01
N MET A 2 -25.75 11.21 -22.29
CA MET A 2 -24.63 10.76 -23.18
C MET A 2 -23.39 11.65 -23.27
N LYS A 3 -23.45 12.96 -22.99
CA LYS A 3 -22.28 13.86 -23.06
C LYS A 3 -21.34 13.72 -21.85
N ARG A 4 -21.86 13.35 -20.68
CA ARG A 4 -21.09 13.20 -19.43
C ARG A 4 -20.24 11.92 -19.41
N GLU A 5 -20.72 10.84 -19.99
CA GLU A 5 -19.99 9.55 -20.09
C GLU A 5 -18.79 9.65 -21.05
N ARG A 6 -18.91 10.42 -22.13
CA ARG A 6 -17.79 10.64 -23.06
C ARG A 6 -16.65 11.47 -22.48
N CYS A 7 -16.92 12.41 -21.57
CA CYS A 7 -15.88 13.15 -20.84
C CYS A 7 -15.12 12.25 -19.88
N LEU A 8 -15.81 11.41 -19.09
CA LEU A 8 -15.16 10.50 -18.14
C LEU A 8 -14.23 9.49 -18.85
N ALA A 9 -14.67 8.93 -19.99
CA ALA A 9 -13.86 7.98 -20.76
C ALA A 9 -12.62 8.64 -21.40
N ALA A 10 -12.72 9.90 -21.80
CA ALA A 10 -11.59 10.67 -22.34
C ALA A 10 -10.53 10.99 -21.27
N ASP A 11 -10.98 11.30 -20.06
CA ASP A 11 -10.08 11.60 -18.94
C ASP A 11 -9.41 10.34 -18.37
N LEU A 12 -10.11 9.20 -18.32
CA LEU A 12 -9.50 7.91 -17.98
C LEU A 12 -8.40 7.49 -18.99
N ARG A 13 -8.62 7.72 -20.27
CA ARG A 13 -7.59 7.44 -21.29
C ARG A 13 -6.35 8.33 -21.11
N LYS A 14 -6.52 9.60 -20.78
CA LYS A 14 -5.39 10.51 -20.52
C LYS A 14 -4.58 10.09 -19.29
N ILE A 15 -5.23 9.63 -18.22
CA ILE A 15 -4.57 9.15 -17.00
C ILE A 15 -3.80 7.84 -17.29
N LEU A 16 -4.38 6.92 -18.08
CA LEU A 16 -3.71 5.69 -18.53
C LEU A 16 -2.47 5.98 -19.41
N TYR A 17 -2.57 6.96 -20.34
CA TYR A 17 -1.44 7.37 -21.18
C TYR A 17 -0.36 8.09 -20.39
N LEU A 18 -0.72 8.93 -19.38
CA LEU A 18 0.24 9.61 -18.51
C LEU A 18 0.99 8.62 -17.62
N GLY A 19 0.29 7.62 -17.07
CA GLY A 19 0.91 6.53 -16.30
C GLY A 19 1.86 5.67 -17.12
N ALA A 20 1.48 5.35 -18.37
CA ALA A 20 2.30 4.58 -19.28
C ALA A 20 3.57 5.36 -19.74
N THR A 21 3.45 6.67 -19.98
CA THR A 21 4.60 7.50 -20.40
C THR A 21 5.56 7.77 -19.25
N VAL A 22 5.09 7.99 -18.02
CA VAL A 22 5.96 8.15 -16.85
C VAL A 22 6.69 6.84 -16.52
N GLY A 23 6.02 5.69 -16.63
CA GLY A 23 6.66 4.39 -16.47
C GLY A 23 7.72 4.10 -17.53
N LEU A 24 7.47 4.48 -18.78
CA LEU A 24 8.38 4.26 -19.89
C LEU A 24 9.61 5.19 -19.84
N THR A 25 9.43 6.44 -19.41
CA THR A 25 10.55 7.39 -19.23
C THR A 25 11.44 7.03 -18.03
N LEU A 26 10.89 6.50 -16.93
CA LEU A 26 11.70 5.97 -15.84
C LEU A 26 12.51 4.73 -16.27
N ALA A 27 11.93 3.84 -17.08
CA ALA A 27 12.60 2.65 -17.60
C ALA A 27 13.80 3.00 -18.51
N LEU A 28 13.71 4.08 -19.29
CA LEU A 28 14.79 4.54 -20.19
C LEU A 28 15.97 5.20 -19.46
N MET A 29 15.78 5.69 -18.24
CA MET A 29 16.87 6.31 -17.47
C MET A 29 17.78 5.30 -16.74
N PHE A 30 17.37 4.05 -16.59
CA PHE A 30 18.12 3.03 -15.84
C PHE A 30 18.74 1.91 -16.70
N GLY A 31 18.78 2.08 -18.03
CA GLY A 31 19.40 1.11 -18.96
C GLY A 31 20.92 1.02 -18.84
N ARG A 32 21.42 0.37 -17.79
CA ARG A 32 22.79 -0.20 -17.74
C ARG A 32 22.67 -1.72 -17.68
N ALA A 33 23.49 -2.42 -18.46
CA ALA A 33 23.61 -3.86 -18.44
C ALA A 33 23.90 -4.34 -17.00
N VAL A 34 22.87 -4.86 -16.35
CA VAL A 34 22.98 -5.53 -15.05
C VAL A 34 23.11 -7.01 -15.35
N ALA A 35 24.02 -7.69 -14.66
CA ALA A 35 24.13 -9.14 -14.72
C ALA A 35 22.73 -9.75 -14.48
N GLU A 36 22.36 -10.73 -15.29
CA GLU A 36 21.01 -11.34 -15.23
C GLU A 36 20.81 -12.03 -13.89
N GLN A 37 20.06 -11.37 -12.98
CA GLN A 37 19.73 -11.94 -11.70
C GLN A 37 18.77 -13.11 -11.88
N SER A 38 19.00 -14.18 -11.13
CA SER A 38 18.10 -15.34 -11.16
C SER A 38 16.68 -14.97 -10.72
N THR A 39 15.69 -15.70 -11.19
CA THR A 39 14.29 -15.50 -10.75
C THR A 39 14.14 -15.66 -9.23
N GLU A 40 14.96 -16.51 -8.60
CA GLU A 40 14.98 -16.71 -7.14
C GLU A 40 15.51 -15.45 -6.42
N ASP A 41 16.61 -14.85 -6.91
CA ASP A 41 17.16 -13.63 -6.30
C ASP A 41 16.21 -12.45 -6.45
N LEU A 42 15.55 -12.36 -7.61
CA LEU A 42 14.50 -11.36 -7.83
C LEU A 42 13.29 -11.58 -6.90
N ALA A 43 12.89 -12.84 -6.67
CA ALA A 43 11.81 -13.16 -5.73
C ALA A 43 12.19 -12.75 -4.31
N ALA A 44 13.39 -13.09 -3.86
CA ALA A 44 13.89 -12.72 -2.55
C ALA A 44 13.93 -11.18 -2.38
N ALA A 45 14.44 -10.45 -3.37
CA ALA A 45 14.50 -8.99 -3.34
C ALA A 45 13.11 -8.34 -3.37
N ALA A 46 12.20 -8.83 -4.23
CA ALA A 46 10.84 -8.29 -4.36
C ALA A 46 9.98 -8.49 -3.12
N GLN A 47 10.25 -9.56 -2.35
CA GLN A 47 9.52 -9.93 -1.13
C GLN A 47 10.15 -9.33 0.13
N ASN A 48 11.31 -8.69 0.04
CA ASN A 48 11.99 -8.02 1.15
C ASN A 48 11.69 -6.51 1.14
N PRO A 49 10.92 -5.98 2.13
CA PRO A 49 10.55 -4.57 2.19
C PRO A 49 11.73 -3.60 2.36
N VAL A 50 12.89 -4.09 2.78
CA VAL A 50 14.12 -3.30 2.98
C VAL A 50 15.27 -3.76 2.06
N ALA A 51 14.93 -4.41 0.94
CA ALA A 51 15.91 -4.75 -0.07
C ALA A 51 16.58 -3.51 -0.66
N ALA A 52 17.87 -3.60 -0.97
CA ALA A 52 18.63 -2.55 -1.66
C ALA A 52 18.31 -2.52 -3.16
N MET A 53 17.02 -2.56 -3.52
CA MET A 53 16.52 -2.60 -4.89
C MET A 53 15.46 -1.51 -5.10
N TYR A 54 15.58 -0.76 -6.21
CA TYR A 54 14.51 0.16 -6.61
C TYR A 54 13.29 -0.64 -7.05
N SER A 55 12.12 -0.21 -6.61
CA SER A 55 10.88 -0.82 -7.08
C SER A 55 9.73 0.17 -7.10
N LEU A 56 8.76 -0.11 -7.97
CA LEU A 56 7.55 0.69 -8.12
C LEU A 56 6.32 -0.22 -8.09
N PRO A 57 5.78 -0.55 -6.92
CA PRO A 57 4.51 -1.26 -6.78
C PRO A 57 3.31 -0.35 -7.06
N PHE A 58 2.37 -0.90 -7.84
CA PHE A 58 0.98 -0.45 -7.96
C PHE A 58 0.11 -1.49 -7.27
N GLN A 59 -0.45 -1.15 -6.11
CA GLN A 59 -1.24 -2.06 -5.31
C GLN A 59 -2.68 -1.55 -5.22
N ASN A 60 -3.59 -2.23 -5.90
CA ASN A 60 -5.01 -1.91 -5.85
C ASN A 60 -5.73 -2.77 -4.83
N ASN A 61 -6.46 -2.13 -3.93
CA ASN A 61 -7.26 -2.77 -2.89
C ASN A 61 -8.74 -2.42 -3.13
N ILE A 62 -9.55 -3.43 -3.33
CA ILE A 62 -11.01 -3.34 -3.43
C ILE A 62 -11.56 -3.79 -2.09
N TYR A 63 -12.29 -2.93 -1.39
CA TYR A 63 -12.89 -3.18 -0.09
C TYR A 63 -14.40 -3.29 -0.25
N GLY A 64 -14.97 -4.47 -0.04
CA GLY A 64 -16.40 -4.70 -0.15
C GLY A 64 -17.09 -4.78 1.20
N GLY A 65 -18.40 -4.59 1.19
CA GLY A 65 -19.21 -4.58 2.41
C GLY A 65 -18.99 -3.36 3.29
N VAL A 66 -18.63 -2.21 2.68
CA VAL A 66 -18.41 -0.94 3.38
C VAL A 66 -19.74 -0.22 3.62
N GLY A 67 -19.77 0.58 4.70
CA GLY A 67 -20.92 1.42 5.08
C GLY A 67 -21.95 0.70 5.95
N PRO A 68 -22.94 1.43 6.46
CA PRO A 68 -23.90 0.92 7.44
C PRO A 68 -24.73 -0.27 6.96
N GLN A 69 -25.01 -0.33 5.64
CA GLN A 69 -25.77 -1.44 5.03
C GLN A 69 -24.87 -2.54 4.49
N HIS A 70 -23.55 -2.40 4.58
CA HIS A 70 -22.56 -3.34 4.06
C HIS A 70 -22.71 -3.71 2.57
N ASN A 71 -23.21 -2.81 1.76
CA ASN A 71 -23.49 -3.02 0.33
C ASN A 71 -22.63 -2.15 -0.60
N SER A 72 -21.75 -1.33 -0.05
CA SER A 72 -20.88 -0.44 -0.81
C SER A 72 -19.48 -1.02 -1.01
N THR A 73 -18.78 -0.51 -2.02
CA THR A 73 -17.42 -0.92 -2.35
C THR A 73 -16.52 0.32 -2.48
N ALA A 74 -15.44 0.36 -1.70
CA ALA A 74 -14.39 1.36 -1.80
C ALA A 74 -13.19 0.80 -2.56
N ASN A 75 -12.41 1.67 -3.19
CA ASN A 75 -11.19 1.30 -3.89
C ASN A 75 -10.03 2.19 -3.50
N VAL A 76 -8.85 1.60 -3.29
CA VAL A 76 -7.62 2.31 -2.98
C VAL A 76 -6.48 1.76 -3.83
N LEU A 77 -6.01 2.57 -4.78
CA LEU A 77 -4.79 2.29 -5.53
C LEU A 77 -3.61 2.98 -4.83
N ASN A 78 -2.71 2.22 -4.25
CA ASN A 78 -1.47 2.70 -3.69
C ASN A 78 -0.35 2.67 -4.73
N ILE A 79 0.25 3.80 -5.02
CA ILE A 79 1.51 3.92 -5.78
C ILE A 79 2.62 3.98 -4.74
N GLN A 80 3.57 3.01 -4.80
CA GLN A 80 4.51 2.81 -3.68
C GLN A 80 5.99 2.78 -4.14
N PRO A 81 6.57 3.90 -4.60
CA PRO A 81 7.99 3.91 -4.93
C PRO A 81 8.86 3.59 -3.72
N VAL A 82 9.84 2.69 -3.93
CA VAL A 82 10.87 2.31 -2.97
C VAL A 82 12.22 2.67 -3.54
N ILE A 83 12.95 3.51 -2.81
CA ILE A 83 14.26 4.04 -3.21
C ILE A 83 15.29 3.68 -2.13
N PRO A 84 16.21 2.75 -2.39
CA PRO A 84 17.30 2.43 -1.49
C PRO A 84 18.49 3.37 -1.73
N ILE A 85 19.09 3.85 -0.64
CA ILE A 85 20.31 4.64 -0.63
C ILE A 85 21.31 3.95 0.29
N THR A 86 22.45 3.50 -0.23
CA THR A 86 23.49 2.85 0.60
C THR A 86 24.51 3.89 1.05
N VAL A 87 24.75 3.96 2.36
CA VAL A 87 25.72 4.86 2.99
C VAL A 87 26.57 4.05 3.97
N GLY A 88 27.78 3.72 3.58
CA GLY A 88 28.65 2.86 4.37
C GLY A 88 28.04 1.48 4.62
N ASP A 89 27.96 1.08 5.87
CA ASP A 89 27.39 -0.21 6.30
C ASP A 89 25.85 -0.19 6.46
N TRP A 90 25.18 0.87 6.02
CA TRP A 90 23.74 1.05 6.16
C TRP A 90 23.02 1.29 4.83
N ASN A 91 21.84 0.75 4.71
CA ASN A 91 20.85 1.10 3.69
C ASN A 91 19.77 2.00 4.31
N ILE A 92 19.51 3.13 3.70
CA ILE A 92 18.36 3.98 3.97
C ILE A 92 17.32 3.68 2.90
N ILE A 93 16.21 3.05 3.29
CA ILE A 93 15.14 2.69 2.37
C ILE A 93 14.02 3.72 2.50
N SER A 94 13.89 4.57 1.49
CA SER A 94 12.78 5.52 1.37
C SER A 94 11.59 4.83 0.72
N ARG A 95 10.49 4.68 1.46
CA ARG A 95 9.23 4.11 0.97
C ARG A 95 8.13 5.15 1.07
N THR A 96 7.60 5.54 -0.08
CA THR A 96 6.42 6.42 -0.18
C THR A 96 5.20 5.57 -0.48
N ILE A 97 4.04 5.92 0.07
CA ILE A 97 2.73 5.37 -0.31
C ILE A 97 1.84 6.55 -0.66
N ALA A 98 1.49 6.68 -1.94
CA ALA A 98 0.56 7.69 -2.43
C ALA A 98 -0.76 7.01 -2.81
N PRO A 99 -1.83 7.13 -1.99
CA PRO A 99 -3.09 6.46 -2.23
C PRO A 99 -3.99 7.31 -3.14
N ILE A 100 -4.50 6.70 -4.20
CA ILE A 100 -5.63 7.22 -4.99
C ILE A 100 -6.87 6.48 -4.51
N ILE A 101 -7.84 7.21 -3.98
CA ILE A 101 -8.97 6.66 -3.25
C ILE A 101 -10.28 6.96 -4.00
N TYR A 102 -11.10 5.94 -4.17
CA TYR A 102 -12.51 6.07 -4.45
C TYR A 102 -13.29 5.62 -3.20
N LEU A 103 -14.01 6.55 -2.59
CA LEU A 103 -14.91 6.31 -1.48
C LEU A 103 -16.35 6.44 -2.01
N PRO A 104 -17.21 5.40 -1.91
CA PRO A 104 -18.59 5.48 -2.36
C PRO A 104 -19.42 6.37 -1.45
N SER A 105 -20.58 6.80 -1.92
CA SER A 105 -21.59 7.38 -1.04
C SER A 105 -22.04 6.35 -0.01
N LEU A 106 -22.02 6.70 1.27
CA LEU A 106 -22.40 5.84 2.40
C LEU A 106 -23.74 6.28 3.03
N SER A 107 -24.51 7.11 2.33
CA SER A 107 -25.77 7.67 2.84
C SER A 107 -26.82 6.61 3.16
N THR A 108 -27.40 6.70 4.34
CA THR A 108 -28.51 5.86 4.82
C THR A 108 -29.85 6.60 4.91
N GLY A 109 -30.05 7.65 4.12
CA GLY A 109 -31.28 8.45 4.13
C GLY A 109 -31.08 9.89 4.60
N PRO A 110 -32.15 10.68 4.71
CA PRO A 110 -32.07 12.07 5.10
C PRO A 110 -31.56 12.17 6.54
N SER A 111 -30.39 12.74 6.70
CA SER A 111 -29.79 13.01 8.00
C SER A 111 -29.63 14.51 8.21
N GLU A 112 -30.10 14.97 9.36
CA GLU A 112 -30.02 16.36 9.79
C GLU A 112 -28.65 16.73 10.41
N ILE A 113 -27.70 15.77 10.48
CA ILE A 113 -26.40 15.95 11.12
C ILE A 113 -25.35 16.34 10.06
N VAL A 114 -24.68 17.46 10.26
CA VAL A 114 -23.70 18.05 9.33
C VAL A 114 -22.56 17.10 8.96
N GLU A 115 -22.10 16.24 9.87
CA GLU A 115 -21.04 15.25 9.60
C GLU A 115 -21.46 14.15 8.62
N GLN A 116 -22.72 13.75 8.59
CA GLN A 116 -23.23 12.77 7.63
C GLN A 116 -23.33 13.35 6.21
N SER A 117 -23.38 14.68 6.04
CA SER A 117 -23.43 15.30 4.73
C SER A 117 -22.13 15.07 3.92
N LEU A 118 -21.00 14.84 4.57
CA LEU A 118 -19.71 14.57 3.92
C LEU A 118 -19.69 13.21 3.21
N PHE A 119 -20.49 12.26 3.66
CA PHE A 119 -20.55 10.90 3.10
C PHE A 119 -21.76 10.67 2.17
N ASN A 120 -22.60 11.68 1.96
CA ASN A 120 -23.79 11.59 1.11
C ASN A 120 -23.47 11.50 -0.40
N LYS A 121 -22.24 11.66 -0.80
CA LYS A 121 -21.77 11.56 -2.19
C LYS A 121 -20.46 10.78 -2.26
N SER A 122 -20.17 10.24 -3.43
CA SER A 122 -18.89 9.60 -3.67
C SER A 122 -17.75 10.61 -3.79
N HIS A 123 -16.57 10.23 -3.34
CA HIS A 123 -15.35 11.02 -3.43
C HIS A 123 -14.27 10.24 -4.19
N PHE A 124 -13.53 10.95 -5.03
CA PHE A 124 -12.38 10.41 -5.73
C PHE A 124 -11.23 11.42 -5.68
N GLY A 125 -10.03 10.96 -5.34
CA GLY A 125 -8.87 11.83 -5.28
C GLY A 125 -7.68 11.20 -4.59
N LEU A 126 -6.66 12.02 -4.35
CA LEU A 126 -5.50 11.65 -3.56
C LEU A 126 -5.87 11.63 -2.07
N GLY A 127 -5.39 10.62 -1.36
CA GLY A 127 -5.43 10.57 0.10
C GLY A 127 -4.17 11.16 0.75
N ASP A 128 -4.01 10.91 2.05
CA ASP A 128 -2.81 11.33 2.75
C ASP A 128 -1.61 10.46 2.35
N ILE A 129 -0.52 11.09 1.90
CA ILE A 129 0.72 10.40 1.54
C ILE A 129 1.45 9.95 2.80
N ASN A 130 1.83 8.68 2.83
CA ASN A 130 2.72 8.17 3.85
C ASN A 130 4.15 8.06 3.34
N GLN A 131 5.11 8.58 4.11
CA GLN A 131 6.54 8.48 3.87
C GLN A 131 7.21 7.76 5.04
N THR A 132 7.95 6.69 4.76
CA THR A 132 8.72 5.97 5.76
C THR A 132 10.17 5.84 5.33
N PHE A 133 11.09 6.04 6.26
CA PHE A 133 12.51 5.78 6.07
C PHE A 133 12.93 4.63 6.99
N TYR A 134 13.41 3.52 6.42
CA TYR A 134 13.98 2.42 7.20
C TYR A 134 15.50 2.49 7.12
N PHE A 135 16.14 2.42 8.27
CA PHE A 135 17.58 2.21 8.41
C PHE A 135 17.80 0.71 8.63
N SER A 136 18.50 0.06 7.72
CA SER A 136 18.74 -1.38 7.70
C SER A 136 20.23 -1.64 7.46
N PRO A 137 20.86 -2.62 8.13
CA PRO A 137 22.24 -2.99 7.83
C PRO A 137 22.40 -3.40 6.37
N ALA A 138 23.48 -2.95 5.71
CA ALA A 138 23.76 -3.30 4.32
C ALA A 138 24.26 -4.73 4.17
N LYS A 139 24.88 -5.30 5.21
CA LYS A 139 25.33 -6.69 5.20
C LYS A 139 24.15 -7.64 5.39
N ALA A 140 24.09 -8.64 4.51
CA ALA A 140 23.11 -9.71 4.64
C ALA A 140 23.31 -10.47 5.96
N SER A 141 22.21 -10.80 6.63
CA SER A 141 22.17 -11.68 7.81
C SER A 141 20.94 -12.56 7.72
N GLU A 142 20.88 -13.61 8.53
CA GLU A 142 19.71 -14.50 8.61
C GLU A 142 18.45 -13.73 9.04
N LEU A 143 18.59 -12.78 9.96
CA LEU A 143 17.56 -11.83 10.34
C LEU A 143 17.82 -10.50 9.64
N ILE A 144 16.97 -10.16 8.70
CA ILE A 144 16.95 -8.86 8.02
C ILE A 144 15.99 -7.95 8.79
N TRP A 145 16.42 -6.74 9.11
CA TRP A 145 15.59 -5.81 9.85
C TRP A 145 15.84 -4.37 9.44
N GLY A 146 14.88 -3.52 9.73
CA GLY A 146 15.00 -2.08 9.56
C GLY A 146 14.08 -1.35 10.51
N ILE A 147 14.53 -0.21 10.99
CA ILE A 147 13.76 0.69 11.86
C ILE A 147 13.86 2.12 11.35
N GLY A 148 12.89 2.94 11.66
CA GLY A 148 12.99 4.37 11.37
C GLY A 148 11.69 5.13 11.51
N PRO A 149 11.68 6.42 11.16
CA PRO A 149 10.52 7.27 11.25
C PRO A 149 9.56 7.06 10.09
N SER A 150 8.28 7.19 10.39
CA SER A 150 7.19 7.24 9.40
C SER A 150 6.38 8.52 9.60
N PHE A 151 5.97 9.12 8.49
CA PHE A 151 5.25 10.38 8.44
C PHE A 151 3.99 10.20 7.59
N ASN A 152 2.87 10.79 8.03
CA ASN A 152 1.67 10.89 7.23
C ASN A 152 1.40 12.37 6.94
N LEU A 153 1.42 12.72 5.66
CA LEU A 153 1.31 14.10 5.17
C LEU A 153 -0.16 14.38 4.83
N PRO A 154 -0.74 15.50 5.28
CA PRO A 154 -2.13 15.85 5.00
C PRO A 154 -2.31 16.35 3.56
N THR A 155 -2.14 15.46 2.59
CA THR A 155 -2.18 15.76 1.15
C THR A 155 -3.51 15.42 0.49
N ALA A 156 -4.49 14.94 1.26
CA ALA A 156 -5.78 14.52 0.74
C ALA A 156 -6.49 15.69 0.02
N THR A 157 -7.01 15.39 -1.18
CA THR A 157 -7.68 16.39 -2.03
C THR A 157 -9.14 16.65 -1.65
N ALA A 158 -9.68 15.86 -0.71
CA ALA A 158 -11.01 16.06 -0.14
C ALA A 158 -11.05 15.56 1.31
N THR A 159 -11.87 16.18 2.14
CA THR A 159 -12.01 15.91 3.57
C THR A 159 -12.18 14.43 3.94
N PRO A 160 -13.04 13.64 3.26
CA PRO A 160 -13.23 12.23 3.61
C PRO A 160 -12.07 11.32 3.19
N LEU A 161 -11.11 11.81 2.39
CA LEU A 161 -10.00 11.02 1.85
C LEU A 161 -8.75 11.07 2.72
N GLY A 162 -8.73 11.87 3.80
CA GLY A 162 -7.58 12.00 4.69
C GLY A 162 -7.91 12.56 6.06
N SER A 163 -6.91 12.55 6.91
CA SER A 163 -7.02 13.02 8.30
C SER A 163 -6.98 14.54 8.44
N ALA A 164 -6.45 15.25 7.44
CA ALA A 164 -6.06 16.66 7.50
C ALA A 164 -5.02 16.98 8.59
N LYS A 165 -4.38 15.95 9.18
CA LYS A 165 -3.37 16.10 10.23
C LYS A 165 -2.03 15.53 9.78
N PHE A 166 -0.97 16.28 10.04
CA PHE A 166 0.39 15.72 9.99
C PHE A 166 0.55 14.75 11.17
N SER A 167 0.94 13.52 10.85
CA SER A 167 1.16 12.48 11.85
C SER A 167 2.55 11.87 11.67
N MET A 168 3.17 11.46 12.76
CA MET A 168 4.47 10.81 12.73
C MET A 168 4.58 9.72 13.80
N GLY A 169 5.56 8.85 13.63
CA GLY A 169 5.87 7.84 14.62
C GLY A 169 6.88 6.81 14.12
N PRO A 170 7.18 5.78 14.91
CA PRO A 170 8.15 4.76 14.57
C PRO A 170 7.56 3.73 13.59
N ALA A 171 8.44 3.17 12.78
CA ALA A 171 8.19 2.00 11.96
C ALA A 171 9.35 1.01 12.12
N ALA A 172 9.03 -0.27 12.06
CA ALA A 172 10.01 -1.34 12.07
C ALA A 172 9.58 -2.46 11.13
N VAL A 173 10.56 -3.18 10.61
CA VAL A 173 10.38 -4.40 9.83
C VAL A 173 11.41 -5.42 10.26
N ALA A 174 11.02 -6.67 10.32
CA ALA A 174 11.92 -7.78 10.55
C ALA A 174 11.46 -8.98 9.72
N LEU A 175 12.39 -9.68 9.08
CA LEU A 175 12.11 -10.87 8.28
C LEU A 175 13.29 -11.83 8.23
N THR A 176 12.98 -13.08 7.92
CA THR A 176 13.95 -14.13 7.60
C THR A 176 13.53 -14.82 6.31
N MET A 177 14.50 -15.38 5.59
CA MET A 177 14.27 -16.00 4.28
C MET A 177 14.87 -17.41 4.17
N PRO A 178 14.50 -18.35 5.06
CA PRO A 178 14.91 -19.74 4.93
C PRO A 178 14.18 -20.37 3.75
N LYS A 179 14.89 -20.71 2.68
CA LYS A 179 14.27 -21.30 1.47
C LYS A 179 13.41 -22.51 1.83
N PRO A 180 12.19 -22.63 1.26
CA PRO A 180 11.55 -21.76 0.25
C PRO A 180 10.72 -20.61 0.84
N TRP A 181 10.83 -20.32 2.13
CA TRP A 181 9.99 -19.37 2.84
C TRP A 181 10.59 -17.96 2.89
N VAL A 182 9.71 -16.96 2.91
CA VAL A 182 9.99 -15.61 3.39
C VAL A 182 8.95 -15.27 4.45
N ILE A 183 9.40 -15.04 5.66
CA ILE A 183 8.54 -14.81 6.83
C ILE A 183 8.97 -13.54 7.51
N GLY A 184 8.03 -12.64 7.75
CA GLY A 184 8.36 -11.38 8.42
C GLY A 184 7.15 -10.59 8.87
N THR A 185 7.42 -9.44 9.42
CA THR A 185 6.39 -8.49 9.86
C THR A 185 6.87 -7.07 9.71
N LEU A 186 5.95 -6.19 9.39
CA LEU A 186 6.11 -4.75 9.40
C LEU A 186 5.16 -4.16 10.43
N VAL A 187 5.65 -3.25 11.25
CA VAL A 187 4.85 -2.53 12.24
C VAL A 187 5.09 -1.03 12.10
N ARG A 188 4.04 -0.25 12.29
CA ARG A 188 4.10 1.22 12.29
C ARG A 188 3.05 1.74 13.27
N GLN A 189 3.44 2.69 14.12
CA GLN A 189 2.53 3.47 14.93
C GLN A 189 2.62 4.94 14.51
N LEU A 190 1.47 5.60 14.33
CA LEU A 190 1.39 7.02 14.00
C LEU A 190 0.55 7.75 15.04
N TRP A 191 0.98 8.96 15.38
CA TRP A 191 0.23 9.93 16.18
C TRP A 191 0.16 11.26 15.45
N SER A 192 -0.99 11.93 15.49
CA SER A 192 -1.12 13.31 14.99
C SER A 192 -0.33 14.27 15.88
N VAL A 193 0.41 15.16 15.23
CA VAL A 193 1.27 16.17 15.88
C VAL A 193 0.77 17.58 15.60
N ILE A 194 0.38 17.85 14.36
CA ILE A 194 -0.06 19.17 13.89
C ILE A 194 -1.30 18.98 13.00
N GLY A 195 -2.27 19.89 13.14
CA GLY A 195 -3.45 19.93 12.27
C GLY A 195 -4.62 20.65 12.92
N PRO A 196 -5.74 20.81 12.20
CA PRO A 196 -6.92 21.50 12.69
C PRO A 196 -7.51 20.84 13.94
N SER A 197 -7.96 21.64 14.90
CA SER A 197 -8.54 21.16 16.17
C SER A 197 -9.93 20.57 16.00
N ASP A 198 -10.65 20.92 14.95
CA ASP A 198 -11.96 20.42 14.56
C ASP A 198 -11.90 19.04 13.87
N ARG A 199 -10.71 18.52 13.61
CA ARG A 199 -10.49 17.17 13.05
C ARG A 199 -10.08 16.19 14.15
N PRO A 200 -10.58 14.94 14.11
CA PRO A 200 -10.18 13.90 15.06
C PRO A 200 -8.66 13.70 15.11
N ASN A 201 -8.16 13.38 16.29
CA ASN A 201 -6.78 12.99 16.44
C ASN A 201 -6.50 11.65 15.72
N VAL A 202 -5.25 11.46 15.35
CA VAL A 202 -4.77 10.20 14.79
C VAL A 202 -3.91 9.50 15.85
N SER A 203 -4.29 8.29 16.19
CA SER A 203 -3.45 7.35 16.93
C SER A 203 -3.70 5.96 16.32
N GLN A 204 -2.83 5.54 15.39
CA GLN A 204 -3.07 4.39 14.54
C GLN A 204 -1.90 3.44 14.48
N LEU A 205 -2.14 2.18 14.84
CA LEU A 205 -1.24 1.06 14.61
C LEU A 205 -1.52 0.46 13.22
N LEU A 206 -0.45 0.10 12.52
CA LEU A 206 -0.46 -0.83 11.40
C LEU A 206 0.49 -1.97 11.71
N LEU A 207 0.01 -3.19 11.62
CA LEU A 207 0.78 -4.43 11.73
C LEU A 207 0.52 -5.26 10.48
N GLN A 208 1.57 -5.60 9.75
CA GLN A 208 1.50 -6.40 8.53
C GLN A 208 2.43 -7.60 8.64
N PRO A 209 1.98 -8.73 9.23
CA PRO A 209 2.69 -9.98 9.07
C PRO A 209 2.64 -10.41 7.60
N PHE A 210 3.69 -11.06 7.13
CA PHE A 210 3.71 -11.63 5.78
C PHE A 210 4.44 -12.96 5.76
N VAL A 211 3.89 -13.87 4.98
CA VAL A 211 4.46 -15.20 4.73
C VAL A 211 4.35 -15.48 3.25
N ASN A 212 5.49 -15.80 2.61
CA ASN A 212 5.53 -16.29 1.24
C ASN A 212 6.15 -17.69 1.22
N TYR A 213 5.62 -18.54 0.35
CA TYR A 213 6.17 -19.85 0.02
C TYR A 213 6.52 -19.88 -1.46
N ASN A 214 7.82 -19.85 -1.77
CA ASN A 214 8.33 -19.79 -3.13
C ASN A 214 8.32 -21.20 -3.77
N MET A 215 7.86 -21.24 -5.01
CA MET A 215 7.73 -22.45 -5.84
C MET A 215 8.56 -22.30 -7.11
N ALA A 216 8.58 -23.35 -7.94
CA ALA A 216 9.27 -23.32 -9.22
C ALA A 216 8.72 -22.23 -10.15
N GLU A 217 9.51 -21.82 -11.14
CA GLU A 217 9.16 -20.85 -12.20
C GLU A 217 8.69 -19.48 -11.70
N GLY A 218 9.14 -19.07 -10.52
CA GLY A 218 8.82 -17.78 -9.92
C GLY A 218 7.43 -17.66 -9.31
N TRP A 219 6.65 -18.73 -9.25
CA TRP A 219 5.38 -18.75 -8.54
C TRP A 219 5.59 -18.74 -7.03
N TYR A 220 4.65 -18.18 -6.29
CA TYR A 220 4.64 -18.21 -4.83
C TYR A 220 3.22 -18.10 -4.27
N LEU A 221 3.01 -18.72 -3.11
CA LEU A 221 1.85 -18.44 -2.27
C LEU A 221 2.19 -17.28 -1.33
N VAL A 222 1.20 -16.45 -1.03
CA VAL A 222 1.40 -15.26 -0.19
C VAL A 222 0.23 -15.01 0.73
N SER A 223 0.54 -14.66 1.98
CA SER A 223 -0.41 -14.07 2.91
C SER A 223 0.26 -12.83 3.52
N SER A 224 -0.36 -11.65 3.33
CA SER A 224 0.17 -10.39 3.87
C SER A 224 -0.98 -9.46 4.32
N PRO A 225 -1.80 -9.88 5.31
CA PRO A 225 -2.90 -9.08 5.83
C PRO A 225 -2.39 -7.78 6.44
N ILE A 226 -3.12 -6.68 6.24
CA ILE A 226 -2.84 -5.41 6.90
C ILE A 226 -3.82 -5.26 8.07
N ILE A 227 -3.33 -5.53 9.26
CA ILE A 227 -4.04 -5.38 10.51
C ILE A 227 -3.87 -3.92 10.96
N THR A 228 -4.97 -3.25 11.32
CA THR A 228 -4.89 -1.89 11.85
C THR A 228 -5.67 -1.76 13.15
N ALA A 229 -5.22 -0.83 14.01
CA ALA A 229 -5.98 -0.41 15.18
C ALA A 229 -6.01 1.11 15.25
N ASN A 230 -7.21 1.67 15.43
CA ASN A 230 -7.41 3.08 15.73
C ASN A 230 -7.63 3.24 17.24
N TRP A 231 -6.64 3.78 17.95
CA TRP A 231 -6.69 3.92 19.40
C TRP A 231 -7.61 5.07 19.87
N GLU A 232 -7.95 6.01 18.98
CA GLU A 232 -8.90 7.11 19.26
C GLU A 232 -10.36 6.63 19.21
N ALA A 233 -10.63 5.48 18.55
CA ALA A 233 -11.98 4.94 18.51
C ALA A 233 -12.40 4.41 19.88
N SER A 234 -13.64 4.73 20.31
CA SER A 234 -14.22 4.24 21.57
C SER A 234 -14.53 2.74 21.53
N SER A 235 -14.92 2.23 20.34
CA SER A 235 -15.26 0.83 20.09
C SER A 235 -14.76 0.40 18.70
N ASN A 236 -14.79 -0.91 18.42
CA ASN A 236 -14.43 -1.48 17.12
C ASN A 236 -13.12 -0.96 16.55
N ARG A 237 -12.11 -0.86 17.39
CA ARG A 237 -10.80 -0.26 17.07
C ARG A 237 -10.02 -1.01 16.00
N TRP A 238 -10.29 -2.32 15.84
CA TRP A 238 -9.49 -3.22 15.04
C TRP A 238 -10.09 -3.50 13.67
N ALA A 239 -9.24 -3.47 12.64
CA ALA A 239 -9.48 -4.12 11.37
C ALA A 239 -8.54 -5.32 11.28
N LEU A 240 -9.09 -6.53 11.26
CA LEU A 240 -8.36 -7.79 11.30
C LEU A 240 -8.74 -8.65 10.10
N PRO A 241 -8.08 -8.49 8.95
CA PRO A 241 -8.26 -9.36 7.79
C PRO A 241 -7.48 -10.66 7.95
N ILE A 242 -8.05 -11.76 7.46
CA ILE A 242 -7.39 -13.06 7.30
C ILE A 242 -7.56 -13.49 5.86
N GLY A 243 -6.51 -14.00 5.25
CA GLY A 243 -6.55 -14.45 3.87
C GLY A 243 -5.17 -14.55 3.25
N GLY A 244 -5.14 -14.70 1.94
CA GLY A 244 -3.92 -14.82 1.17
C GLY A 244 -4.22 -15.02 -0.31
N GLY A 245 -3.24 -15.49 -1.05
CA GLY A 245 -3.35 -15.68 -2.46
C GLY A 245 -2.05 -16.19 -3.07
N PHE A 246 -1.80 -15.78 -4.28
CA PHE A 246 -0.64 -16.22 -5.04
C PHE A 246 -0.02 -15.06 -5.81
N GLY A 247 1.22 -15.25 -6.24
CA GLY A 247 1.91 -14.30 -7.10
C GLY A 247 2.93 -15.00 -7.98
N LYS A 248 3.49 -14.21 -8.88
CA LYS A 248 4.53 -14.66 -9.81
C LYS A 248 5.55 -13.57 -10.06
N ILE A 249 6.83 -13.96 -10.00
CA ILE A 249 7.95 -13.17 -10.54
C ILE A 249 8.14 -13.60 -11.99
N PHE A 250 8.21 -12.63 -12.90
CA PHE A 250 8.38 -12.89 -14.34
C PHE A 250 9.08 -11.71 -15.00
N ARG A 251 9.44 -11.85 -16.27
CA ARG A 251 10.01 -10.78 -17.09
C ARG A 251 9.13 -10.51 -18.30
N ILE A 252 9.06 -9.24 -18.68
CA ILE A 252 8.56 -8.80 -20.00
C ILE A 252 9.74 -8.13 -20.70
N GLY A 253 10.31 -8.82 -21.69
CA GLY A 253 11.62 -8.44 -22.21
C GLY A 253 12.67 -8.49 -21.12
N GLU A 254 13.41 -7.40 -20.93
CA GLU A 254 14.43 -7.26 -19.89
C GLU A 254 13.86 -6.80 -18.54
N GLN A 255 12.61 -6.32 -18.49
CA GLN A 255 12.02 -5.76 -17.30
C GLN A 255 11.49 -6.85 -16.35
N PRO A 256 12.11 -7.06 -15.17
CA PRO A 256 11.58 -7.96 -14.17
C PRO A 256 10.39 -7.32 -13.46
N MET A 257 9.38 -8.15 -13.20
CA MET A 257 8.12 -7.75 -12.61
C MET A 257 7.64 -8.77 -11.58
N ASN A 258 6.85 -8.30 -10.63
CA ASN A 258 6.15 -9.11 -9.66
C ASN A 258 4.65 -8.80 -9.74
N ALA A 259 3.82 -9.81 -9.94
CA ALA A 259 2.36 -9.68 -9.86
C ALA A 259 1.81 -10.59 -8.76
N SER A 260 0.80 -10.12 -8.03
CA SER A 260 0.12 -10.95 -7.03
C SER A 260 -1.36 -10.59 -6.91
N LEU A 261 -2.14 -11.59 -6.50
CA LEU A 261 -3.56 -11.47 -6.19
C LEU A 261 -3.83 -12.13 -4.84
N GLN A 262 -4.46 -11.42 -3.91
CA GLN A 262 -4.82 -11.90 -2.59
C GLN A 262 -6.26 -11.54 -2.27
N ALA A 263 -6.95 -12.39 -1.52
CA ALA A 263 -8.28 -12.13 -0.99
C ALA A 263 -8.27 -12.26 0.54
N PHE A 264 -9.06 -11.41 1.21
CA PHE A 264 -9.13 -11.33 2.67
C PHE A 264 -10.58 -11.24 3.13
N ASP A 265 -10.88 -11.92 4.21
CA ASP A 265 -12.10 -11.74 5.00
C ASP A 265 -11.77 -11.00 6.29
N TYR A 266 -12.63 -10.08 6.71
CA TYR A 266 -12.43 -9.29 7.93
C TYR A 266 -13.14 -9.94 9.11
N VAL A 267 -12.40 -10.70 9.93
CA VAL A 267 -12.92 -11.31 11.17
C VAL A 267 -13.24 -10.28 12.25
N LYS A 268 -12.61 -9.10 12.17
CA LYS A 268 -13.00 -7.87 12.89
C LYS A 268 -12.87 -6.69 11.92
N SER A 269 -13.83 -5.79 12.01
CA SER A 269 -13.86 -4.56 11.22
C SER A 269 -14.30 -3.39 12.09
N PRO A 270 -13.80 -2.17 11.84
CA PRO A 270 -14.38 -0.95 12.39
C PRO A 270 -15.87 -0.83 12.04
N THR A 271 -16.60 0.01 12.78
CA THR A 271 -17.99 0.35 12.41
C THR A 271 -17.99 0.86 10.95
N ASP A 272 -18.92 0.34 10.15
CA ASP A 272 -19.06 0.64 8.72
C ASP A 272 -17.83 0.29 7.85
N GLY A 273 -16.84 -0.41 8.41
CA GLY A 273 -15.66 -0.88 7.71
C GLY A 273 -15.93 -2.07 6.78
N PRO A 274 -14.91 -2.50 6.03
CA PRO A 274 -15.04 -3.57 5.05
C PRO A 274 -15.30 -4.93 5.69
N ARG A 275 -16.03 -5.80 4.99
CA ARG A 275 -16.18 -7.22 5.33
C ARG A 275 -15.18 -8.11 4.61
N TRP A 276 -14.80 -7.74 3.40
CA TRP A 276 -13.82 -8.46 2.60
C TRP A 276 -12.97 -7.49 1.79
N ALA A 277 -11.81 -7.95 1.35
CA ALA A 277 -10.98 -7.22 0.40
C ALA A 277 -10.35 -8.14 -0.63
N VAL A 278 -10.14 -7.59 -1.84
CA VAL A 278 -9.29 -8.19 -2.85
C VAL A 278 -8.15 -7.21 -3.14
N ARG A 279 -6.92 -7.72 -3.12
CA ARG A 279 -5.71 -6.96 -3.41
C ARG A 279 -5.04 -7.51 -4.65
N ALA A 280 -4.91 -6.68 -5.67
CA ALA A 280 -4.08 -6.94 -6.84
C ALA A 280 -2.85 -6.04 -6.80
N GLN A 281 -1.67 -6.59 -7.05
CA GLN A 281 -0.43 -5.81 -7.11
C GLN A 281 0.33 -6.13 -8.38
N LEU A 282 0.88 -5.08 -9.01
CA LEU A 282 1.88 -5.15 -10.04
C LEU A 282 3.07 -4.30 -9.62
N GLN A 283 4.26 -4.88 -9.59
CA GLN A 283 5.47 -4.21 -9.13
C GLN A 283 6.54 -4.32 -10.21
N PHE A 284 7.07 -3.18 -10.61
CA PHE A 284 8.26 -3.08 -11.45
C PHE A 284 9.49 -3.14 -10.56
N LEU A 285 10.47 -3.97 -10.94
CA LEU A 285 11.70 -4.20 -10.21
C LEU A 285 12.87 -3.64 -11.02
N PHE A 286 13.76 -2.90 -10.37
CA PHE A 286 14.94 -2.31 -10.99
C PHE A 286 16.18 -2.74 -10.20
N PRO A 287 16.73 -3.93 -10.50
CA PRO A 287 17.95 -4.43 -9.89
C PRO A 287 19.10 -3.45 -10.11
N ARG A 288 20.05 -3.40 -9.17
CA ARG A 288 21.27 -2.60 -9.25
C ARG A 288 22.42 -3.44 -9.79
#